data_f9b9a360291839aa211168a7f2b868b6
#
_entry.id   f9b9a360291839aa211168a7f2b868b6
#
_cell.length_a   1.000
_cell.length_b   1.000
_cell.length_c   1.000
_cell.angle_alpha   90.00
_cell.angle_beta   90.00
_cell.angle_gamma   90.00
#
_symmetry.space_group_name_H-M   'P 1'
#
loop_
_entity.id
_entity.type
_entity.pdbx_description
1 polymer ?
#
loop_
_entity_poly.entity_id
_entity_poly.type
_entity_poly.pdbx_seq_one_letter_code
_entity_poly.pdbx_strand_id
1 'polypeptide(L)'
;MIRPPAAWRVAGLALLLATSAASAQQDWPNRPVQIIVPFAAGGSGDVLARVVAQYLTSSLKQQFVVENRPGGGGIIGTKQFLAQPADGYSVGMSSLSTMSLVPIINANAGYDPDHDFAHIAYIGGSPVVLAANPRTGVRTLAEFIAYSNSPGKSFTFASSGVGSDGQLWGELIASSTGVKAEHVPYKATAQALSDLVAGHVQFSTFTLSSTSPFLHAKSLNGIAVTAPERMSEFPELPTFKELGKPDLVGTTWFALSGPLGMSKDIVNRINQAVQMAVATPEGQARFRRDGIIAQPLNADEFTRFVAAENVRWKSLIERVGLVGAQH
;
A
#
# COMPACT_ATOMS: atom_id res chain seq x y z
N MET A 1 24.17 -22.65 70.96
CA MET A 1 23.56 -21.86 69.85
C MET A 1 24.55 -21.76 68.68
N ILE A 2 24.37 -22.56 67.63
CA ILE A 2 25.32 -22.64 66.53
C ILE A 2 24.83 -21.64 65.46
N ARG A 3 25.64 -20.63 65.14
CA ARG A 3 25.36 -19.66 64.09
C ARG A 3 25.63 -20.32 62.70
N PRO A 4 24.73 -20.28 61.77
CA PRO A 4 24.99 -20.82 60.42
C PRO A 4 26.04 -19.98 59.67
N PRO A 5 26.88 -20.61 58.81
CA PRO A 5 27.98 -19.94 58.15
C PRO A 5 27.46 -18.93 57.12
N ALA A 6 28.20 -17.81 56.94
CA ALA A 6 27.84 -16.67 56.10
C ALA A 6 27.56 -17.05 54.63
N ALA A 7 28.09 -18.17 54.15
CA ALA A 7 27.89 -18.68 52.77
C ALA A 7 26.41 -18.98 52.38
N TRP A 8 25.60 -19.32 53.39
CA TRP A 8 24.15 -19.63 53.14
C TRP A 8 23.29 -18.38 52.96
N ARG A 9 23.76 -17.23 53.47
CA ARG A 9 23.06 -15.94 53.30
C ARG A 9 23.26 -15.33 51.92
N VAL A 10 24.42 -15.58 51.28
CA VAL A 10 24.73 -15.08 49.93
C VAL A 10 24.01 -15.90 48.88
N ALA A 11 23.89 -17.23 49.07
CA ALA A 11 23.16 -18.10 48.15
C ALA A 11 21.64 -17.81 48.11
N GLY A 12 21.03 -17.43 49.25
CA GLY A 12 19.60 -17.04 49.30
C GLY A 12 19.30 -15.73 48.60
N LEU A 13 20.23 -14.75 48.64
CA LEU A 13 20.06 -13.45 48.01
C LEU A 13 20.27 -13.53 46.49
N ALA A 14 21.15 -14.40 46.01
CA ALA A 14 21.36 -14.64 44.60
C ALA A 14 20.16 -15.34 43.90
N LEU A 15 19.47 -16.23 44.67
CA LEU A 15 18.27 -16.93 44.14
C LEU A 15 17.06 -16.00 44.03
N LEU A 16 16.94 -14.99 44.91
CA LEU A 16 15.89 -13.99 44.87
C LEU A 16 16.04 -12.97 43.74
N LEU A 17 17.25 -12.70 43.25
CA LEU A 17 17.53 -11.83 42.11
C LEU A 17 17.33 -12.52 40.76
N ALA A 18 17.45 -13.85 40.70
CA ALA A 18 17.26 -14.62 39.47
C ALA A 18 15.79 -14.78 39.09
N THR A 19 14.84 -14.66 40.04
CA THR A 19 13.40 -14.79 39.75
C THR A 19 12.75 -13.50 39.21
N SER A 20 13.43 -12.35 39.27
CA SER A 20 12.92 -11.08 38.79
C SER A 20 13.13 -10.86 37.28
N ALA A 21 13.94 -11.67 36.60
CA ALA A 21 14.20 -11.52 35.16
C ALA A 21 13.23 -12.29 34.26
N ALA A 22 12.35 -13.13 34.83
CA ALA A 22 11.43 -13.97 34.04
C ALA A 22 10.02 -13.37 33.85
N SER A 23 9.74 -12.13 34.30
CA SER A 23 8.41 -11.57 34.36
C SER A 23 8.16 -10.37 33.45
N ALA A 24 8.95 -10.17 32.39
CA ALA A 24 8.74 -9.04 31.47
C ALA A 24 8.42 -9.46 30.03
N GLN A 25 7.71 -10.55 29.86
CA GLN A 25 6.94 -10.74 28.63
C GLN A 25 5.63 -9.98 28.83
N GLN A 26 5.76 -8.63 28.83
CA GLN A 26 4.60 -7.74 28.89
C GLN A 26 3.63 -8.14 27.79
N ASP A 27 2.36 -8.33 28.16
CA ASP A 27 1.26 -8.58 27.21
C ASP A 27 1.21 -7.45 26.20
N TRP A 28 1.91 -7.60 25.08
CA TRP A 28 1.80 -6.68 23.96
C TRP A 28 0.46 -6.92 23.24
N PRO A 29 -0.29 -5.88 22.85
CA PRO A 29 -0.12 -4.48 23.17
C PRO A 29 -0.80 -4.11 24.50
N ASN A 30 -0.12 -3.32 25.35
CA ASN A 30 -0.67 -2.80 26.61
C ASN A 30 -0.88 -1.26 26.58
N ARG A 31 -0.56 -0.63 25.46
CA ARG A 31 -0.77 0.79 25.16
C ARG A 31 -1.13 0.97 23.68
N PRO A 32 -1.62 2.15 23.27
CA PRO A 32 -1.94 2.41 21.87
C PRO A 32 -0.78 2.14 20.91
N VAL A 33 -1.09 1.56 19.75
CA VAL A 33 -0.17 1.28 18.66
C VAL A 33 -0.42 2.30 17.54
N GLN A 34 0.65 2.90 17.02
CA GLN A 34 0.60 3.83 15.90
C GLN A 34 0.75 3.11 14.57
N ILE A 35 -0.11 3.44 13.60
CA ILE A 35 0.05 3.05 12.20
C ILE A 35 0.43 4.29 11.40
N ILE A 36 1.70 4.41 11.00
CA ILE A 36 2.18 5.51 10.16
C ILE A 36 1.83 5.20 8.71
N VAL A 37 1.07 6.08 8.08
CA VAL A 37 0.66 5.99 6.69
C VAL A 37 1.46 7.01 5.87
N PRO A 38 2.36 6.56 4.96
CA PRO A 38 3.24 7.46 4.22
C PRO A 38 2.53 8.19 3.07
N PHE A 39 1.21 8.31 3.13
CA PHE A 39 0.36 8.92 2.11
C PHE A 39 -0.60 9.92 2.72
N ALA A 40 -1.11 10.84 1.87
CA ALA A 40 -2.13 11.81 2.29
C ALA A 40 -3.44 11.12 2.68
N ALA A 41 -4.18 11.73 3.60
CA ALA A 41 -5.50 11.28 3.99
C ALA A 41 -6.45 11.21 2.79
N GLY A 42 -7.37 10.23 2.81
CA GLY A 42 -8.38 10.00 1.76
C GLY A 42 -7.87 9.21 0.55
N GLY A 43 -6.59 8.85 0.48
CA GLY A 43 -6.07 7.89 -0.51
C GLY A 43 -6.29 6.45 -0.07
N SER A 44 -6.06 5.49 -1.01
CA SER A 44 -6.29 4.05 -0.76
C SER A 44 -5.54 3.52 0.46
N GLY A 45 -4.28 3.95 0.65
CA GLY A 45 -3.48 3.54 1.81
C GLY A 45 -4.06 4.03 3.13
N ASP A 46 -4.61 5.24 3.19
CA ASP A 46 -5.28 5.78 4.38
C ASP A 46 -6.59 5.05 4.67
N VAL A 47 -7.41 4.84 3.64
CA VAL A 47 -8.70 4.11 3.78
C VAL A 47 -8.44 2.70 4.32
N LEU A 48 -7.50 1.97 3.73
CA LEU A 48 -7.12 0.63 4.17
C LEU A 48 -6.53 0.60 5.58
N ALA A 49 -5.64 1.56 5.90
CA ALA A 49 -5.06 1.67 7.24
C ALA A 49 -6.15 1.83 8.31
N ARG A 50 -7.16 2.66 8.05
CA ARG A 50 -8.28 2.87 9.00
C ARG A 50 -9.15 1.63 9.14
N VAL A 51 -9.42 0.92 8.06
CA VAL A 51 -10.15 -0.36 8.10
C VAL A 51 -9.38 -1.38 8.94
N VAL A 52 -8.10 -1.56 8.65
CA VAL A 52 -7.24 -2.50 9.40
C VAL A 52 -7.09 -2.07 10.86
N ALA A 53 -6.88 -0.77 11.15
CA ALA A 53 -6.80 -0.24 12.51
C ALA A 53 -8.04 -0.57 13.34
N GLN A 54 -9.24 -0.47 12.75
CA GLN A 54 -10.50 -0.82 13.41
C GLN A 54 -10.54 -2.30 13.80
N TYR A 55 -10.14 -3.19 12.88
CA TYR A 55 -10.07 -4.64 13.15
C TYR A 55 -9.01 -4.98 14.19
N LEU A 56 -7.81 -4.41 14.10
CA LEU A 56 -6.75 -4.62 15.07
C LEU A 56 -7.16 -4.13 16.46
N THR A 57 -7.83 -2.98 16.54
CA THR A 57 -8.34 -2.43 17.81
C THR A 57 -9.34 -3.39 18.45
N SER A 58 -10.28 -3.93 17.69
CA SER A 58 -11.28 -4.85 18.22
C SER A 58 -10.68 -6.22 18.59
N SER A 59 -9.72 -6.72 17.82
CA SER A 59 -9.09 -8.03 18.00
C SER A 59 -8.08 -8.03 19.14
N LEU A 60 -7.19 -7.03 19.19
CA LEU A 60 -6.08 -6.94 20.14
C LEU A 60 -6.39 -6.10 21.40
N LYS A 61 -7.63 -5.58 21.52
CA LYS A 61 -8.15 -4.85 22.70
C LYS A 61 -7.32 -3.63 23.09
N GLN A 62 -6.59 -3.04 22.13
CA GLN A 62 -5.85 -1.78 22.28
C GLN A 62 -6.09 -0.89 21.05
N GLN A 63 -5.99 0.42 21.24
CA GLN A 63 -6.19 1.38 20.16
C GLN A 63 -5.07 1.28 19.11
N PHE A 64 -5.45 1.15 17.83
CA PHE A 64 -4.57 1.33 16.69
C PHE A 64 -4.90 2.67 16.05
N VAL A 65 -3.94 3.61 16.10
CA VAL A 65 -4.15 5.01 15.70
C VAL A 65 -3.44 5.28 14.38
N VAL A 66 -4.19 5.72 13.37
CA VAL A 66 -3.64 6.06 12.05
C VAL A 66 -3.11 7.49 12.05
N GLU A 67 -1.85 7.64 11.60
CA GLU A 67 -1.19 8.92 11.42
C GLU A 67 -0.65 9.06 9.99
N ASN A 68 -1.13 10.07 9.24
CA ASN A 68 -0.68 10.33 7.87
C ASN A 68 0.61 11.18 7.87
N ARG A 69 1.65 10.70 7.17
CA ARG A 69 2.94 11.37 7.00
C ARG A 69 3.37 11.36 5.53
N PRO A 70 2.70 12.14 4.68
CA PRO A 70 2.96 12.17 3.25
C PRO A 70 4.27 12.87 2.91
N GLY A 71 4.78 12.59 1.71
CA GLY A 71 5.91 13.30 1.10
C GLY A 71 6.93 12.38 0.45
N GLY A 72 7.52 12.85 -0.67
CA GLY A 72 8.55 12.13 -1.43
C GLY A 72 8.13 10.76 -1.94
N GLY A 73 6.90 10.60 -2.46
CA GLY A 73 6.41 9.28 -2.88
C GLY A 73 6.22 8.28 -1.72
N GLY A 74 6.21 8.75 -0.46
CA GLY A 74 6.13 7.94 0.75
C GLY A 74 7.44 7.81 1.51
N ILE A 75 8.56 8.35 1.02
CA ILE A 75 9.87 8.27 1.67
C ILE A 75 9.82 8.82 3.10
N ILE A 76 9.17 9.99 3.31
CA ILE A 76 9.17 10.67 4.61
C ILE A 76 8.51 9.79 5.67
N GLY A 77 7.31 9.31 5.43
CA GLY A 77 6.59 8.44 6.38
C GLY A 77 7.27 7.09 6.59
N THR A 78 7.83 6.50 5.53
CA THR A 78 8.57 5.24 5.61
C THR A 78 9.80 5.37 6.51
N LYS A 79 10.63 6.39 6.31
CA LYS A 79 11.78 6.65 7.17
C LYS A 79 11.38 6.94 8.62
N GLN A 80 10.23 7.61 8.81
CA GLN A 80 9.75 7.92 10.15
C GLN A 80 9.40 6.66 10.94
N PHE A 81 8.68 5.68 10.36
CA PHE A 81 8.37 4.47 11.12
C PHE A 81 9.57 3.54 11.27
N LEU A 82 10.49 3.51 10.28
CA LEU A 82 11.73 2.74 10.40
C LEU A 82 12.66 3.25 11.51
N ALA A 83 12.60 4.55 11.81
CA ALA A 83 13.38 5.16 12.89
C ALA A 83 12.79 4.88 14.30
N GLN A 84 11.62 4.23 14.40
CA GLN A 84 11.01 3.91 15.68
C GLN A 84 11.62 2.64 16.29
N PRO A 85 11.50 2.43 17.61
CA PRO A 85 11.89 1.17 18.24
C PRO A 85 11.15 -0.02 17.62
N ALA A 86 11.84 -1.17 17.50
CA ALA A 86 11.26 -2.41 16.98
C ALA A 86 10.39 -3.16 18.04
N ASP A 87 9.68 -2.42 18.88
CA ASP A 87 8.87 -2.91 20.01
C ASP A 87 7.41 -3.17 19.65
N GLY A 88 7.03 -2.92 18.39
CA GLY A 88 5.69 -3.15 17.85
C GLY A 88 4.66 -2.05 18.13
N TYR A 89 5.04 -0.96 18.80
CA TYR A 89 4.12 0.16 19.07
C TYR A 89 4.10 1.21 17.98
N SER A 90 4.97 1.09 16.98
CA SER A 90 4.92 1.86 15.75
C SER A 90 5.13 0.93 14.57
N VAL A 91 4.13 0.84 13.71
CA VAL A 91 4.17 0.10 12.45
C VAL A 91 3.85 1.04 11.29
N GLY A 92 4.24 0.67 10.09
CA GLY A 92 4.00 1.47 8.89
C GLY A 92 3.08 0.77 7.91
N MET A 93 2.27 1.55 7.21
CA MET A 93 1.60 1.09 5.99
C MET A 93 2.64 1.06 4.87
N SER A 94 3.00 -0.13 4.42
CA SER A 94 3.82 -0.34 3.23
C SER A 94 2.96 -0.59 2.00
N SER A 95 3.52 -0.37 0.83
CA SER A 95 2.82 -0.52 -0.44
C SER A 95 3.78 -0.81 -1.58
N LEU A 96 3.23 -1.13 -2.75
CA LEU A 96 3.98 -1.22 -4.00
C LEU A 96 4.90 -0.01 -4.19
N SER A 97 4.39 1.21 -3.97
CA SER A 97 5.18 2.44 -4.13
C SER A 97 6.41 2.44 -3.21
N THR A 98 6.21 2.25 -1.91
CA THR A 98 7.29 2.37 -0.92
C THR A 98 8.25 1.19 -0.90
N MET A 99 7.81 0.00 -1.29
CA MET A 99 8.63 -1.22 -1.24
C MET A 99 9.31 -1.58 -2.56
N SER A 100 8.79 -1.10 -3.69
CA SER A 100 9.35 -1.46 -5.00
C SER A 100 9.66 -0.24 -5.85
N LEU A 101 8.69 0.67 -6.06
CA LEU A 101 8.86 1.72 -7.06
C LEU A 101 9.86 2.79 -6.60
N VAL A 102 9.65 3.36 -5.42
CA VAL A 102 10.48 4.46 -4.91
C VAL A 102 11.94 4.05 -4.74
N PRO A 103 12.29 2.88 -4.15
CA PRO A 103 13.69 2.45 -4.05
C PRO A 103 14.38 2.23 -5.42
N ILE A 104 13.61 1.80 -6.44
CA ILE A 104 14.15 1.57 -7.79
C ILE A 104 14.33 2.89 -8.55
N ILE A 105 13.35 3.81 -8.46
CA ILE A 105 13.35 5.07 -9.20
C ILE A 105 14.28 6.10 -8.54
N ASN A 106 14.35 6.12 -7.21
CA ASN A 106 15.07 7.11 -6.43
C ASN A 106 16.20 6.48 -5.62
N ALA A 107 17.43 6.55 -6.12
CA ALA A 107 18.62 6.04 -5.42
C ALA A 107 18.84 6.67 -4.02
N ASN A 108 18.23 7.83 -3.73
CA ASN A 108 18.31 8.52 -2.44
C ASN A 108 17.11 8.20 -1.51
N ALA A 109 16.33 7.15 -1.78
CA ALA A 109 15.25 6.74 -0.89
C ALA A 109 15.75 6.51 0.55
N GLY A 110 16.97 5.98 0.68
CA GLY A 110 17.69 5.85 1.95
C GLY A 110 17.10 4.79 2.87
N TYR A 111 16.53 3.74 2.31
CA TYR A 111 16.13 2.48 2.94
C TYR A 111 16.12 1.36 1.91
N ASP A 112 16.28 0.13 2.40
CA ASP A 112 16.29 -1.10 1.60
C ASP A 112 15.07 -1.98 1.99
N PRO A 113 14.13 -2.23 1.07
CA PRO A 113 12.95 -3.06 1.36
C PRO A 113 13.26 -4.48 1.80
N ASP A 114 14.37 -5.05 1.35
CA ASP A 114 14.73 -6.43 1.66
C ASP A 114 15.48 -6.56 3.00
N HIS A 115 16.07 -5.47 3.53
CA HIS A 115 16.98 -5.53 4.68
C HIS A 115 16.61 -4.63 5.87
N ASP A 116 15.74 -3.63 5.70
CA ASP A 116 15.42 -2.69 6.77
C ASP A 116 14.08 -2.95 7.47
N PHE A 117 13.29 -3.90 6.97
CA PHE A 117 11.90 -4.11 7.39
C PHE A 117 11.66 -5.46 8.05
N ALA A 118 10.83 -5.45 9.06
CA ALA A 118 10.04 -6.60 9.46
C ALA A 118 8.73 -6.58 8.65
N HIS A 119 8.59 -7.48 7.69
CA HIS A 119 7.34 -7.64 6.93
C HIS A 119 6.30 -8.34 7.81
N ILE A 120 5.16 -7.66 8.08
CA ILE A 120 4.20 -8.13 9.08
C ILE A 120 3.01 -8.83 8.43
N ALA A 121 2.24 -8.11 7.62
CA ALA A 121 1.00 -8.63 7.06
C ALA A 121 0.67 -7.99 5.73
N TYR A 122 0.50 -8.80 4.70
CA TYR A 122 -0.11 -8.38 3.45
C TYR A 122 -1.62 -8.22 3.67
N ILE A 123 -2.18 -7.11 3.22
CA ILE A 123 -3.61 -6.81 3.37
C ILE A 123 -4.36 -7.18 2.09
N GLY A 124 -3.84 -6.71 0.97
CA GLY A 124 -4.45 -6.90 -0.34
C GLY A 124 -4.01 -5.84 -1.33
N GLY A 125 -4.48 -5.97 -2.56
CA GLY A 125 -4.22 -5.03 -3.64
C GLY A 125 -5.49 -4.49 -4.25
N SER A 126 -5.47 -3.23 -4.66
CA SER A 126 -6.51 -2.65 -5.48
C SER A 126 -6.03 -2.54 -6.92
N PRO A 127 -6.74 -3.09 -7.91
CA PRO A 127 -6.41 -2.89 -9.30
C PRO A 127 -6.53 -1.41 -9.67
N VAL A 128 -5.76 -0.99 -10.66
CA VAL A 128 -5.82 0.38 -11.17
C VAL A 128 -6.87 0.48 -12.27
N VAL A 129 -7.58 1.58 -12.27
CA VAL A 129 -8.57 1.92 -13.31
C VAL A 129 -8.02 3.06 -14.18
N LEU A 130 -8.00 2.85 -15.48
CA LEU A 130 -7.91 3.94 -16.44
C LEU A 130 -9.28 4.60 -16.50
N ALA A 131 -9.39 5.82 -15.99
CA ALA A 131 -10.62 6.57 -15.95
C ALA A 131 -10.51 7.87 -16.77
N ALA A 132 -11.62 8.31 -17.35
CA ALA A 132 -11.72 9.51 -18.15
C ALA A 132 -12.78 10.47 -17.61
N ASN A 133 -12.52 11.78 -17.77
CA ASN A 133 -13.58 12.77 -17.63
C ASN A 133 -14.65 12.56 -18.73
N PRO A 134 -15.96 12.54 -18.42
CA PRO A 134 -17.02 12.30 -19.40
C PRO A 134 -17.05 13.29 -20.56
N ARG A 135 -16.56 14.53 -20.37
CA ARG A 135 -16.48 15.55 -21.44
C ARG A 135 -15.52 15.17 -22.57
N THR A 136 -14.61 14.21 -22.35
CA THR A 136 -13.73 13.68 -23.41
C THR A 136 -14.50 12.87 -24.45
N GLY A 137 -15.65 12.32 -24.07
CA GLY A 137 -16.43 11.35 -24.85
C GLY A 137 -15.84 9.94 -24.84
N VAL A 138 -14.70 9.72 -24.18
CA VAL A 138 -13.97 8.45 -24.17
C VAL A 138 -14.59 7.47 -23.17
N ARG A 139 -14.88 6.24 -23.63
CA ARG A 139 -15.46 5.15 -22.81
C ARG A 139 -14.76 3.81 -23.02
N THR A 140 -13.99 3.68 -24.09
CA THR A 140 -13.31 2.44 -24.47
C THR A 140 -11.82 2.67 -24.69
N LEU A 141 -11.02 1.61 -24.63
CA LEU A 141 -9.58 1.69 -24.90
C LEU A 141 -9.30 2.15 -26.35
N ALA A 142 -10.13 1.74 -27.31
CA ALA A 142 -10.00 2.18 -28.69
C ALA A 142 -10.23 3.70 -28.82
N GLU A 143 -11.26 4.23 -28.16
CA GLU A 143 -11.53 5.68 -28.13
C GLU A 143 -10.43 6.44 -27.38
N PHE A 144 -9.86 5.88 -26.32
CA PHE A 144 -8.71 6.44 -25.61
C PHE A 144 -7.51 6.62 -26.54
N ILE A 145 -7.16 5.58 -27.30
CA ILE A 145 -6.08 5.62 -28.29
C ILE A 145 -6.40 6.62 -29.42
N ALA A 146 -7.63 6.63 -29.91
CA ALA A 146 -8.06 7.58 -30.95
C ALA A 146 -8.03 9.04 -30.45
N TYR A 147 -8.43 9.28 -29.19
CA TYR A 147 -8.40 10.60 -28.58
C TYR A 147 -6.97 11.16 -28.50
N SER A 148 -5.97 10.32 -28.18
CA SER A 148 -4.57 10.73 -28.12
C SER A 148 -4.00 11.24 -29.44
N ASN A 149 -4.57 10.76 -30.55
CA ASN A 149 -4.16 11.13 -31.90
C ASN A 149 -4.98 12.32 -32.47
N SER A 150 -5.90 12.90 -31.68
CA SER A 150 -6.77 13.98 -32.14
C SER A 150 -6.04 15.33 -32.11
N PRO A 151 -5.90 16.05 -33.22
CA PRO A 151 -5.21 17.33 -33.26
C PRO A 151 -5.84 18.38 -32.31
N GLY A 152 -5.00 19.12 -31.59
CA GLY A 152 -5.43 20.24 -30.75
C GLY A 152 -6.11 19.84 -29.44
N LYS A 153 -6.13 18.56 -29.09
CA LYS A 153 -6.62 18.09 -27.77
C LYS A 153 -5.47 17.90 -26.79
N SER A 154 -5.70 18.35 -25.58
CA SER A 154 -4.82 18.01 -24.45
C SER A 154 -4.99 16.53 -24.08
N PHE A 155 -3.87 15.84 -23.86
CA PHE A 155 -3.85 14.43 -23.47
C PHE A 155 -3.01 14.27 -22.22
N THR A 156 -3.62 14.58 -21.07
CA THR A 156 -2.95 14.55 -19.77
C THR A 156 -3.53 13.47 -18.87
N PHE A 157 -2.70 12.88 -18.04
CA PHE A 157 -3.15 11.97 -16.97
C PHE A 157 -2.66 12.43 -15.59
N ALA A 158 -3.53 12.29 -14.60
CA ALA A 158 -3.26 12.65 -13.22
C ALA A 158 -2.72 11.46 -12.43
N SER A 159 -1.77 11.73 -11.52
CA SER A 159 -1.31 10.81 -10.49
C SER A 159 -1.18 11.49 -9.14
N SER A 160 -0.89 10.70 -8.08
CA SER A 160 -0.63 11.21 -6.73
C SER A 160 0.82 11.67 -6.51
N GLY A 161 1.52 12.00 -7.59
CA GLY A 161 2.87 12.56 -7.57
C GLY A 161 3.91 11.75 -8.31
N VAL A 162 5.09 12.34 -8.45
CA VAL A 162 6.25 11.68 -9.05
C VAL A 162 6.68 10.48 -8.20
N GLY A 163 6.97 9.34 -8.85
CA GLY A 163 7.32 8.08 -8.17
C GLY A 163 6.11 7.33 -7.59
N SER A 164 4.88 7.83 -7.79
CA SER A 164 3.69 7.12 -7.37
C SER A 164 3.34 5.95 -8.31
N ASP A 165 2.61 4.98 -7.77
CA ASP A 165 2.02 3.89 -8.55
C ASP A 165 1.10 4.40 -9.67
N GLY A 166 0.34 5.49 -9.44
CA GLY A 166 -0.47 6.13 -10.47
C GLY A 166 0.37 6.62 -11.65
N GLN A 167 1.54 7.23 -11.42
CA GLN A 167 2.44 7.60 -12.50
C GLN A 167 2.90 6.36 -13.28
N LEU A 168 3.43 5.36 -12.57
CA LEU A 168 3.94 4.15 -13.23
C LEU A 168 2.88 3.46 -14.08
N TRP A 169 1.67 3.26 -13.55
CA TRP A 169 0.58 2.66 -14.31
C TRP A 169 0.19 3.51 -15.53
N GLY A 170 0.20 4.84 -15.41
CA GLY A 170 -0.02 5.75 -16.52
C GLY A 170 1.02 5.56 -17.63
N GLU A 171 2.29 5.53 -17.28
CA GLU A 171 3.40 5.31 -18.22
C GLU A 171 3.36 3.91 -18.85
N LEU A 172 3.05 2.87 -18.06
CA LEU A 172 2.90 1.50 -18.58
C LEU A 172 1.73 1.40 -19.58
N ILE A 173 0.59 2.02 -19.26
CA ILE A 173 -0.57 2.06 -20.18
C ILE A 173 -0.21 2.84 -21.43
N ALA A 174 0.42 4.00 -21.30
CA ALA A 174 0.88 4.80 -22.44
C ALA A 174 1.84 4.01 -23.33
N SER A 175 2.86 3.38 -22.76
CA SER A 175 3.84 2.53 -23.47
C SER A 175 3.17 1.33 -24.16
N SER A 176 2.26 0.62 -23.47
CA SER A 176 1.58 -0.55 -24.02
C SER A 176 0.57 -0.21 -25.14
N THR A 177 0.01 0.99 -25.11
CA THR A 177 -1.00 1.45 -26.10
C THR A 177 -0.39 2.31 -27.21
N GLY A 178 0.87 2.73 -27.07
CA GLY A 178 1.54 3.62 -28.01
C GLY A 178 1.10 5.08 -27.94
N VAL A 179 0.34 5.46 -26.90
CA VAL A 179 -0.11 6.84 -26.71
C VAL A 179 0.96 7.70 -26.05
N LYS A 180 0.96 9.00 -26.33
CA LYS A 180 1.80 10.00 -25.67
C LYS A 180 0.91 10.84 -24.77
N ALA A 181 1.04 10.67 -23.45
CA ALA A 181 0.27 11.40 -22.46
C ALA A 181 1.23 12.23 -21.58
N GLU A 182 0.82 13.45 -21.26
CA GLU A 182 1.55 14.31 -20.33
C GLU A 182 1.15 13.99 -18.91
N HIS A 183 2.12 13.73 -18.05
CA HIS A 183 1.89 13.44 -16.64
C HIS A 183 1.68 14.72 -15.84
N VAL A 184 0.58 14.79 -15.07
CA VAL A 184 0.27 15.89 -14.16
C VAL A 184 0.31 15.36 -12.72
N PRO A 185 1.39 15.63 -11.96
CA PRO A 185 1.53 15.18 -10.59
C PRO A 185 0.74 16.04 -9.61
N TYR A 186 -0.04 15.41 -8.74
CA TYR A 186 -0.77 16.04 -7.63
C TYR A 186 -0.15 15.65 -6.28
N LYS A 187 -0.40 16.45 -5.25
CA LYS A 187 0.05 16.15 -3.88
C LYS A 187 -0.83 15.12 -3.17
N ALA A 188 -2.07 14.94 -3.64
CA ALA A 188 -3.05 14.02 -3.07
C ALA A 188 -4.01 13.47 -4.13
N THR A 189 -4.36 12.19 -4.02
CA THR A 189 -5.32 11.52 -4.91
C THR A 189 -6.68 12.22 -4.94
N ALA A 190 -7.17 12.68 -3.78
CA ALA A 190 -8.46 13.36 -3.69
C ALA A 190 -8.51 14.66 -4.52
N GLN A 191 -7.43 15.46 -4.52
CA GLN A 191 -7.32 16.66 -5.34
C GLN A 191 -7.31 16.30 -6.82
N ALA A 192 -6.49 15.32 -7.21
CA ALA A 192 -6.41 14.87 -8.59
C ALA A 192 -7.76 14.35 -9.14
N LEU A 193 -8.51 13.58 -8.34
CA LEU A 193 -9.85 13.10 -8.72
C LEU A 193 -10.86 14.25 -8.83
N SER A 194 -10.79 15.25 -7.96
CA SER A 194 -11.63 16.45 -8.06
C SER A 194 -11.36 17.22 -9.36
N ASP A 195 -10.09 17.40 -9.73
CA ASP A 195 -9.69 18.08 -10.96
C ASP A 195 -10.01 17.25 -12.22
N LEU A 196 -9.94 15.93 -12.11
CA LEU A 196 -10.40 15.04 -13.18
C LEU A 196 -11.91 15.19 -13.42
N VAL A 197 -12.73 15.19 -12.35
CA VAL A 197 -14.19 15.41 -12.46
C VAL A 197 -14.50 16.79 -13.02
N ALA A 198 -13.75 17.81 -12.62
CA ALA A 198 -13.89 19.19 -13.14
C ALA A 198 -13.45 19.31 -14.61
N GLY A 199 -12.62 18.39 -15.12
CA GLY A 199 -12.10 18.37 -16.49
C GLY A 199 -10.80 19.18 -16.67
N HIS A 200 -10.09 19.51 -15.58
CA HIS A 200 -8.79 20.15 -15.63
C HIS A 200 -7.71 19.19 -16.16
N VAL A 201 -7.88 17.89 -15.91
CA VAL A 201 -7.14 16.79 -16.54
C VAL A 201 -8.12 15.83 -17.21
N GLN A 202 -7.68 15.08 -18.22
CA GLN A 202 -8.57 14.27 -19.04
C GLN A 202 -8.69 12.83 -18.54
N PHE A 203 -7.59 12.27 -18.03
CA PHE A 203 -7.49 10.87 -17.63
C PHE A 203 -6.81 10.71 -16.27
N SER A 204 -7.00 9.56 -15.66
CA SER A 204 -6.25 9.15 -14.45
C SER A 204 -6.03 7.65 -14.41
N THR A 205 -5.05 7.26 -13.60
CA THR A 205 -4.63 5.88 -13.35
C THR A 205 -4.56 5.65 -11.85
N PHE A 206 -5.70 5.81 -11.17
CA PHE A 206 -5.81 5.55 -9.74
C PHE A 206 -6.39 4.16 -9.46
N THR A 207 -6.19 3.69 -8.23
CA THR A 207 -6.78 2.43 -7.77
C THR A 207 -8.30 2.46 -7.85
N LEU A 208 -8.91 1.31 -8.09
CA LEU A 208 -10.36 1.15 -8.09
C LEU A 208 -10.97 1.57 -6.75
N SER A 209 -10.29 1.28 -5.62
CA SER A 209 -10.73 1.69 -4.28
C SER A 209 -10.91 3.20 -4.12
N SER A 210 -10.06 4.02 -4.78
CA SER A 210 -10.19 5.48 -4.76
C SER A 210 -11.20 6.00 -5.80
N THR A 211 -11.34 5.29 -6.92
CA THR A 211 -12.10 5.77 -8.09
C THR A 211 -13.55 5.29 -8.07
N SER A 212 -13.87 4.18 -7.39
CA SER A 212 -15.20 3.55 -7.39
C SER A 212 -16.36 4.49 -7.01
N PRO A 213 -16.25 5.42 -6.04
CA PRO A 213 -17.34 6.34 -5.74
C PRO A 213 -17.73 7.21 -6.95
N PHE A 214 -16.76 7.61 -7.76
CA PHE A 214 -16.95 8.45 -8.94
C PHE A 214 -17.51 7.66 -10.13
N LEU A 215 -17.14 6.36 -10.23
CA LEU A 215 -17.71 5.45 -11.23
C LEU A 215 -19.19 5.16 -10.92
N HIS A 216 -19.54 4.84 -9.67
CA HIS A 216 -20.92 4.64 -9.23
C HIS A 216 -21.77 5.90 -9.44
N ALA A 217 -21.21 7.07 -9.14
CA ALA A 217 -21.87 8.36 -9.38
C ALA A 217 -21.94 8.76 -10.87
N LYS A 218 -21.30 7.97 -11.77
CA LYS A 218 -21.16 8.28 -13.20
C LYS A 218 -20.53 9.65 -13.49
N SER A 219 -19.77 10.18 -12.54
CA SER A 219 -19.00 11.41 -12.70
C SER A 219 -17.67 11.20 -13.41
N LEU A 220 -17.24 9.94 -13.55
CA LEU A 220 -16.12 9.50 -14.38
C LEU A 220 -16.53 8.28 -15.21
N ASN A 221 -15.91 8.14 -16.39
CA ASN A 221 -16.01 6.94 -17.23
C ASN A 221 -14.85 6.01 -16.91
N GLY A 222 -15.12 4.76 -16.47
CA GLY A 222 -14.13 3.70 -16.43
C GLY A 222 -13.89 3.16 -17.84
N ILE A 223 -12.61 3.01 -18.22
CA ILE A 223 -12.21 2.51 -19.54
C ILE A 223 -11.76 1.05 -19.44
N ALA A 224 -10.87 0.76 -18.54
CA ALA A 224 -10.35 -0.58 -18.29
C ALA A 224 -9.73 -0.68 -16.90
N VAL A 225 -9.62 -1.90 -16.38
CA VAL A 225 -9.03 -2.19 -15.05
C VAL A 225 -7.88 -3.18 -15.19
N THR A 226 -6.85 -3.03 -14.33
CA THR A 226 -5.67 -3.91 -14.31
C THR A 226 -5.90 -5.23 -13.55
N ALA A 227 -7.12 -5.50 -13.09
CA ALA A 227 -7.46 -6.77 -12.44
C ALA A 227 -7.25 -7.96 -13.40
N PRO A 228 -6.90 -9.17 -12.88
CA PRO A 228 -6.78 -10.37 -13.70
C PRO A 228 -8.11 -10.84 -14.29
N GLU A 229 -9.22 -10.49 -13.63
CA GLU A 229 -10.61 -10.80 -14.00
C GLU A 229 -11.49 -9.59 -13.68
N ARG A 230 -12.69 -9.52 -14.29
CA ARG A 230 -13.65 -8.44 -14.02
C ARG A 230 -14.03 -8.41 -12.54
N MET A 231 -14.13 -7.20 -12.01
CA MET A 231 -14.59 -6.99 -10.65
C MET A 231 -16.12 -7.17 -10.58
N SER A 232 -16.60 -7.93 -9.59
CA SER A 232 -18.03 -8.17 -9.41
C SER A 232 -18.87 -6.90 -9.25
N GLU A 233 -18.28 -5.87 -8.65
CA GLU A 233 -18.92 -4.56 -8.44
C GLU A 233 -18.97 -3.69 -9.71
N PHE A 234 -18.19 -4.04 -10.74
CA PHE A 234 -18.08 -3.34 -12.01
C PHE A 234 -18.02 -4.34 -13.17
N PRO A 235 -19.08 -5.16 -13.38
CA PRO A 235 -19.06 -6.21 -14.38
C PRO A 235 -18.99 -5.68 -15.83
N GLU A 236 -19.39 -4.42 -16.03
CA GLU A 236 -19.31 -3.72 -17.33
C GLU A 236 -17.88 -3.24 -17.65
N LEU A 237 -17.00 -3.09 -16.64
CA LEU A 237 -15.64 -2.59 -16.82
C LEU A 237 -14.71 -3.72 -17.29
N PRO A 238 -14.20 -3.68 -18.54
CA PRO A 238 -13.32 -4.71 -19.03
C PRO A 238 -11.95 -4.66 -18.35
N THR A 239 -11.26 -5.81 -18.31
CA THR A 239 -9.86 -5.85 -17.90
C THR A 239 -8.94 -5.54 -19.08
N PHE A 240 -7.74 -5.03 -18.79
CA PHE A 240 -6.71 -4.87 -19.83
C PHE A 240 -6.34 -6.20 -20.49
N LYS A 241 -6.41 -7.32 -19.75
CA LYS A 241 -6.20 -8.67 -20.27
C LYS A 241 -7.21 -9.03 -21.37
N GLU A 242 -8.51 -8.76 -21.15
CA GLU A 242 -9.56 -8.97 -22.14
C GLU A 242 -9.38 -8.08 -23.38
N LEU A 243 -8.75 -6.91 -23.21
CA LEU A 243 -8.44 -5.97 -24.30
C LEU A 243 -7.09 -6.26 -24.97
N GLY A 244 -6.51 -7.47 -24.78
CA GLY A 244 -5.28 -7.90 -25.43
C GLY A 244 -3.99 -7.28 -24.85
N LYS A 245 -4.05 -6.78 -23.61
CA LYS A 245 -2.92 -6.18 -22.89
C LYS A 245 -2.61 -6.94 -21.58
N PRO A 246 -2.21 -8.23 -21.65
CA PRO A 246 -1.99 -9.05 -20.45
C PRO A 246 -0.84 -8.53 -19.57
N ASP A 247 0.12 -7.79 -20.12
CA ASP A 247 1.23 -7.17 -19.37
C ASP A 247 0.74 -6.09 -18.38
N LEU A 248 -0.46 -5.56 -18.59
CA LEU A 248 -1.09 -4.57 -17.71
C LEU A 248 -1.94 -5.19 -16.59
N VAL A 249 -1.70 -6.45 -16.25
CA VAL A 249 -2.37 -7.11 -15.12
C VAL A 249 -1.53 -6.90 -13.85
N GLY A 250 -2.18 -6.37 -12.80
CA GLY A 250 -1.54 -6.17 -11.50
C GLY A 250 -2.37 -5.30 -10.58
N THR A 251 -1.88 -5.12 -9.37
CA THR A 251 -2.55 -4.32 -8.34
C THR A 251 -1.56 -3.39 -7.67
N THR A 252 -2.04 -2.25 -7.19
CA THR A 252 -1.37 -1.50 -6.14
C THR A 252 -1.70 -2.18 -4.82
N TRP A 253 -0.72 -2.81 -4.23
CA TRP A 253 -0.91 -3.54 -2.99
C TRP A 253 -0.51 -2.74 -1.75
N PHE A 254 -1.08 -3.12 -0.61
CA PHE A 254 -0.85 -2.53 0.69
C PHE A 254 -0.64 -3.61 1.75
N ALA A 255 0.20 -3.30 2.72
CA ALA A 255 0.62 -4.20 3.77
C ALA A 255 1.01 -3.44 5.05
N LEU A 256 1.19 -4.14 6.15
CA LEU A 256 1.84 -3.62 7.35
C LEU A 256 3.27 -4.13 7.42
N SER A 257 4.20 -3.23 7.73
CA SER A 257 5.59 -3.53 8.03
C SER A 257 6.04 -2.72 9.24
N GLY A 258 7.14 -3.13 9.85
CA GLY A 258 7.77 -2.41 10.96
C GLY A 258 9.28 -2.32 10.79
N PRO A 259 9.99 -1.68 11.73
CA PRO A 259 11.44 -1.68 11.75
C PRO A 259 12.00 -3.10 11.86
N LEU A 260 13.14 -3.36 11.24
CA LEU A 260 13.84 -4.63 11.38
C LEU A 260 14.12 -4.93 12.88
N GLY A 261 14.04 -6.19 13.27
CA GLY A 261 14.29 -6.63 14.64
C GLY A 261 13.05 -6.73 15.52
N MET A 262 11.85 -6.49 15.01
CA MET A 262 10.62 -6.79 15.74
C MET A 262 10.56 -8.27 16.14
N SER A 263 10.04 -8.55 17.35
CA SER A 263 9.90 -9.93 17.81
C SER A 263 8.92 -10.70 16.93
N LYS A 264 9.24 -11.97 16.65
CA LYS A 264 8.37 -12.86 15.85
C LYS A 264 6.97 -13.00 16.46
N ASP A 265 6.85 -12.96 17.78
CA ASP A 265 5.56 -13.07 18.47
C ASP A 265 4.65 -11.87 18.15
N ILE A 266 5.20 -10.65 18.18
CA ILE A 266 4.47 -9.43 17.82
C ILE A 266 4.06 -9.46 16.35
N VAL A 267 5.02 -9.77 15.46
CA VAL A 267 4.77 -9.91 14.02
C VAL A 267 3.62 -10.89 13.76
N ASN A 268 3.69 -12.09 14.36
CA ASN A 268 2.68 -13.13 14.19
C ASN A 268 1.31 -12.71 14.76
N ARG A 269 1.26 -12.03 15.91
CA ARG A 269 0.00 -11.55 16.50
C ARG A 269 -0.69 -10.53 15.61
N ILE A 270 0.06 -9.56 15.04
CA ILE A 270 -0.50 -8.60 14.10
C ILE A 270 -0.94 -9.30 12.83
N ASN A 271 -0.09 -10.17 12.25
CA ASN A 271 -0.40 -10.92 11.04
C ASN A 271 -1.70 -11.73 11.19
N GLN A 272 -1.83 -12.53 12.24
CA GLN A 272 -3.02 -13.34 12.50
C GLN A 272 -4.29 -12.46 12.63
N ALA A 273 -4.19 -11.32 13.32
CA ALA A 273 -5.32 -10.42 13.47
C ALA A 273 -5.75 -9.81 12.12
N VAL A 274 -4.79 -9.44 11.25
CA VAL A 274 -5.08 -8.97 9.88
C VAL A 274 -5.69 -10.09 9.03
N GLN A 275 -5.12 -11.29 9.07
CA GLN A 275 -5.66 -12.43 8.31
C GLN A 275 -7.09 -12.79 8.73
N MET A 276 -7.38 -12.80 10.04
CA MET A 276 -8.74 -13.03 10.53
C MET A 276 -9.70 -11.94 10.05
N ALA A 277 -9.30 -10.67 10.08
CA ALA A 277 -10.10 -9.56 9.58
C ALA A 277 -10.47 -9.74 8.10
N VAL A 278 -9.46 -10.11 7.28
CA VAL A 278 -9.63 -10.36 5.84
C VAL A 278 -10.51 -11.58 5.56
N ALA A 279 -10.40 -12.64 6.36
CA ALA A 279 -11.12 -13.91 6.16
C ALA A 279 -12.60 -13.86 6.55
N THR A 280 -13.03 -12.91 7.39
CA THR A 280 -14.44 -12.81 7.79
C THR A 280 -15.34 -12.46 6.60
N PRO A 281 -16.60 -12.97 6.54
CA PRO A 281 -17.56 -12.59 5.50
C PRO A 281 -17.74 -11.06 5.40
N GLU A 282 -17.73 -10.39 6.54
CA GLU A 282 -17.87 -8.94 6.67
C GLU A 282 -16.65 -8.19 6.11
N GLY A 283 -15.43 -8.66 6.44
CA GLY A 283 -14.17 -8.15 5.88
C GLY A 283 -14.10 -8.34 4.37
N GLN A 284 -14.42 -9.55 3.88
CA GLN A 284 -14.45 -9.83 2.44
C GLN A 284 -15.48 -8.96 1.69
N ALA A 285 -16.70 -8.78 2.27
CA ALA A 285 -17.72 -7.92 1.67
C ALA A 285 -17.25 -6.46 1.65
N ARG A 286 -16.56 -6.00 2.71
CA ARG A 286 -15.98 -4.65 2.79
C ARG A 286 -14.92 -4.46 1.74
N PHE A 287 -13.95 -5.38 1.64
CA PHE A 287 -12.86 -5.28 0.66
C PHE A 287 -13.37 -5.33 -0.78
N ARG A 288 -14.32 -6.23 -1.09
CA ARG A 288 -14.93 -6.24 -2.44
C ARG A 288 -15.59 -4.91 -2.77
N ARG A 289 -16.44 -4.37 -1.87
CA ARG A 289 -17.10 -3.07 -2.07
C ARG A 289 -16.09 -1.93 -2.31
N ASP A 290 -14.96 -1.98 -1.60
CA ASP A 290 -13.92 -0.97 -1.71
C ASP A 290 -12.93 -1.27 -2.87
N GLY A 291 -13.24 -2.24 -3.75
CA GLY A 291 -12.43 -2.59 -4.93
C GLY A 291 -11.07 -3.18 -4.57
N ILE A 292 -10.98 -3.92 -3.46
CA ILE A 292 -9.74 -4.52 -2.97
C ILE A 292 -9.80 -6.03 -3.14
N ILE A 293 -8.76 -6.58 -3.76
CA ILE A 293 -8.51 -8.01 -3.85
C ILE A 293 -7.70 -8.40 -2.62
N ALA A 294 -8.38 -8.94 -1.62
CA ALA A 294 -7.73 -9.39 -0.40
C ALA A 294 -7.03 -10.74 -0.63
N GLN A 295 -5.79 -10.84 -0.18
CA GLN A 295 -5.00 -12.06 -0.25
C GLN A 295 -4.23 -12.23 1.06
N PRO A 296 -4.66 -13.11 1.96
CA PRO A 296 -3.94 -13.32 3.21
C PRO A 296 -2.60 -14.02 2.93
N LEU A 297 -1.51 -13.40 3.37
CA LEU A 297 -0.16 -13.99 3.37
C LEU A 297 0.38 -13.96 4.80
N ASN A 298 1.04 -15.04 5.23
CA ASN A 298 1.84 -14.98 6.45
C ASN A 298 3.10 -14.10 6.24
N ALA A 299 3.82 -13.80 7.32
CA ALA A 299 4.97 -12.87 7.26
C ALA A 299 6.08 -13.34 6.31
N ASP A 300 6.37 -14.65 6.30
CA ASP A 300 7.40 -15.23 5.43
C ASP A 300 6.95 -15.24 3.96
N GLU A 301 5.68 -15.51 3.70
CA GLU A 301 5.09 -15.42 2.35
C GLU A 301 5.10 -13.97 1.85
N PHE A 302 4.76 -13.02 2.72
CA PHE A 302 4.81 -11.61 2.37
C PHE A 302 6.24 -11.13 2.09
N THR A 303 7.24 -11.58 2.85
CA THR A 303 8.66 -11.31 2.56
C THR A 303 9.05 -11.80 1.16
N ARG A 304 8.69 -13.04 0.81
CA ARG A 304 8.95 -13.58 -0.53
C ARG A 304 8.19 -12.83 -1.63
N PHE A 305 6.98 -12.41 -1.34
CA PHE A 305 6.18 -11.61 -2.26
C PHE A 305 6.86 -10.27 -2.58
N VAL A 306 7.36 -9.53 -1.57
CA VAL A 306 8.08 -8.26 -1.77
C VAL A 306 9.31 -8.47 -2.66
N ALA A 307 10.12 -9.48 -2.38
CA ALA A 307 11.30 -9.79 -3.19
C ALA A 307 10.94 -10.09 -4.67
N ALA A 308 9.88 -10.86 -4.89
CA ALA A 308 9.40 -11.17 -6.25
C ALA A 308 8.86 -9.92 -6.96
N GLU A 309 8.11 -9.06 -6.26
CA GLU A 309 7.63 -7.79 -6.78
C GLU A 309 8.80 -6.85 -7.15
N ASN A 310 9.84 -6.78 -6.33
CA ASN A 310 11.02 -5.96 -6.61
C ASN A 310 11.70 -6.36 -7.92
N VAL A 311 11.87 -7.67 -8.16
CA VAL A 311 12.42 -8.18 -9.43
C VAL A 311 11.51 -7.83 -10.61
N ARG A 312 10.19 -8.05 -10.47
CA ARG A 312 9.21 -7.78 -11.51
C ARG A 312 9.17 -6.30 -11.89
N TRP A 313 9.04 -5.43 -10.89
CA TRP A 313 8.88 -3.98 -11.12
C TRP A 313 10.16 -3.33 -11.63
N LYS A 314 11.33 -3.81 -11.21
CA LYS A 314 12.61 -3.34 -11.75
C LYS A 314 12.64 -3.48 -13.27
N SER A 315 12.32 -4.66 -13.80
CA SER A 315 12.26 -4.90 -15.24
C SER A 315 11.24 -4.01 -15.96
N LEU A 316 10.07 -3.77 -15.35
CA LEU A 316 9.03 -2.92 -15.92
C LEU A 316 9.45 -1.44 -15.94
N ILE A 317 10.04 -0.95 -14.85
CA ILE A 317 10.51 0.45 -14.71
C ILE A 317 11.65 0.74 -15.67
N GLU A 318 12.59 -0.21 -15.85
CA GLU A 318 13.67 -0.10 -16.83
C GLU A 318 13.12 0.02 -18.26
N ARG A 319 12.09 -0.77 -18.60
CA ARG A 319 11.44 -0.75 -19.93
C ARG A 319 10.79 0.59 -20.27
N VAL A 320 10.20 1.28 -19.29
CA VAL A 320 9.56 2.58 -19.49
C VAL A 320 10.49 3.77 -19.23
N GLY A 321 11.77 3.52 -18.92
CA GLY A 321 12.79 4.56 -18.78
C GLY A 321 12.66 5.44 -17.54
N LEU A 322 12.04 4.94 -16.46
CA LEU A 322 11.84 5.68 -15.23
C LEU A 322 12.97 5.49 -14.19
N VAL A 323 14.00 4.70 -14.50
CA VAL A 323 15.16 4.51 -13.60
C VAL A 323 15.92 5.82 -13.47
N GLY A 324 16.07 6.32 -12.23
CA GLY A 324 16.84 7.56 -11.98
C GLY A 324 16.19 8.84 -12.50
N ALA A 325 14.92 8.80 -12.92
CA ALA A 325 14.18 9.98 -13.35
C ALA A 325 13.88 10.87 -12.13
N GLN A 326 14.89 11.61 -11.68
CA GLN A 326 14.72 12.74 -10.77
C GLN A 326 14.32 13.95 -11.64
N HIS A 327 13.07 14.34 -11.56
CA HIS A 327 12.60 15.65 -12.07
C HIS A 327 12.14 16.51 -10.92
#